data_2459710d30cac39b6d79167b5941315f
#
_entry.id   2459710d30cac39b6d79167b5941315f
#
_cell.length_a   1.000
_cell.length_b   1.000
_cell.length_c   1.000
_cell.angle_alpha   90.00
_cell.angle_beta   90.00
_cell.angle_gamma   90.00
#
_symmetry.space_group_name_H-M   'P 1'
#
loop_
_entity.id
_entity.type
_entity.pdbx_description
1 polymer ?
#
loop_
_entity_poly.entity_id
_entity_poly.type
_entity_poly.pdbx_seq_one_letter_code
_entity_poly.pdbx_strand_id
1 'polypeptide(L)'
;AGKLAANPVDWKAQPFLGVPALIKGLDQLKNGDYTNGVYLNKGKIADESGPVAKEFAKLGFVILGQTNYPELGTRNITDSKLFGPARNPWDPSRNTGGSSGGSAGAVASGMVPIASGSDAGGSIRIPSSWTGLIGLKPTGHVVKFPLVKTIEDAKAYFEKTELSKPKTLVEPPKDLKKLKIAYTLKTPLKDLELSEVAKKAILETVDFLRKEGFTVEEVKEFPIDGYEGIKTYTVGGIGEESYVAAVKNVTEQNKRQLDPTTYGLGTSSYIGPNANTDVSS
;
A
#
# COMPACT_ATOMS: atom_id res chain seq x y z
N ALA A 1 -6.21 1.12 -29.43
CA ALA A 1 -5.90 -0.18 -30.07
C ALA A 1 -5.42 -0.01 -31.52
N GLY A 2 -6.11 0.73 -32.38
CA GLY A 2 -5.78 0.85 -33.82
C GLY A 2 -4.41 1.48 -34.16
N LYS A 3 -3.87 2.36 -33.31
CA LYS A 3 -2.55 2.99 -33.52
C LYS A 3 -1.37 2.08 -33.15
N LEU A 4 -1.58 1.06 -32.34
CA LEU A 4 -0.56 0.10 -31.92
C LEU A 4 -0.25 -0.95 -33.01
N ALA A 5 -1.20 -1.22 -33.90
CA ALA A 5 -1.04 -2.19 -34.98
C ALA A 5 -0.18 -1.68 -36.16
N ALA A 6 0.08 -0.37 -36.22
CA ALA A 6 0.78 0.25 -37.35
C ALA A 6 2.30 0.41 -37.17
N ASN A 7 2.82 0.22 -35.93
CA ASN A 7 4.25 0.34 -35.63
C ASN A 7 4.81 -0.99 -35.12
N PRO A 8 6.05 -1.38 -35.49
CA PRO A 8 6.69 -2.54 -34.95
C PRO A 8 6.80 -2.39 -33.42
N VAL A 9 6.23 -3.35 -32.67
CA VAL A 9 6.21 -3.35 -31.23
C VAL A 9 7.54 -3.87 -30.70
N ASP A 10 8.24 -3.06 -29.92
CA ASP A 10 9.39 -3.52 -29.17
C ASP A 10 8.94 -4.16 -27.84
N TRP A 11 8.68 -5.46 -27.89
CA TRP A 11 8.29 -6.25 -26.70
C TRP A 11 9.35 -6.28 -25.60
N LYS A 12 10.62 -5.96 -25.92
CA LYS A 12 11.67 -5.86 -24.89
C LYS A 12 11.57 -4.56 -24.11
N ALA A 13 11.26 -3.46 -24.81
CA ALA A 13 11.08 -2.15 -24.19
C ALA A 13 9.70 -2.01 -23.51
N GLN A 14 8.66 -2.66 -24.06
CA GLN A 14 7.28 -2.57 -23.57
C GLN A 14 6.69 -3.96 -23.27
N PRO A 15 7.20 -4.66 -22.24
CA PRO A 15 6.83 -6.05 -21.97
C PRO A 15 5.37 -6.25 -21.58
N PHE A 16 4.67 -5.18 -21.16
CA PHE A 16 3.26 -5.20 -20.78
C PHE A 16 2.36 -4.41 -21.74
N LEU A 17 2.78 -4.33 -23.00
CA LEU A 17 2.03 -3.56 -24.01
C LEU A 17 0.59 -4.03 -24.14
N GLY A 18 -0.34 -3.11 -23.94
CA GLY A 18 -1.77 -3.36 -24.05
C GLY A 18 -2.43 -3.90 -22.78
N VAL A 19 -1.68 -4.25 -21.74
CA VAL A 19 -2.26 -4.70 -20.46
C VAL A 19 -2.95 -3.53 -19.76
N PRO A 20 -4.27 -3.64 -19.42
CA PRO A 20 -4.97 -2.58 -18.71
C PRO A 20 -4.51 -2.49 -17.26
N ALA A 21 -4.33 -1.27 -16.78
CA ALA A 21 -3.87 -1.00 -15.42
C ALA A 21 -4.55 0.24 -14.82
N LEU A 22 -4.51 0.35 -13.49
CA LEU A 22 -4.95 1.51 -12.74
C LEU A 22 -3.81 2.06 -11.88
N ILE A 23 -3.85 3.37 -11.63
CA ILE A 23 -2.87 4.06 -10.78
C ILE A 23 -3.54 4.45 -9.47
N LYS A 24 -2.90 4.15 -8.33
CA LYS A 24 -3.37 4.64 -7.04
C LYS A 24 -3.47 6.16 -7.09
N GLY A 25 -4.63 6.72 -6.72
CA GLY A 25 -4.88 8.16 -6.86
C GLY A 25 -3.97 9.07 -6.05
N LEU A 26 -3.22 8.53 -5.09
CA LEU A 26 -2.16 9.25 -4.38
C LEU A 26 -0.94 9.55 -5.29
N ASP A 27 -0.78 8.82 -6.39
CA ASP A 27 0.24 9.06 -7.40
C ASP A 27 -0.34 9.93 -8.53
N GLN A 28 0.43 10.89 -8.99
CA GLN A 28 0.00 11.82 -10.04
C GLN A 28 -0.23 11.09 -11.38
N LEU A 29 -1.38 11.34 -11.98
CA LEU A 29 -1.69 10.98 -13.35
C LEU A 29 -2.13 12.24 -14.07
N LYS A 30 -1.45 12.61 -15.15
CA LYS A 30 -1.79 13.80 -15.95
C LYS A 30 -3.28 13.84 -16.28
N ASN A 31 -3.91 15.00 -16.06
CA ASN A 31 -5.34 15.25 -16.19
C ASN A 31 -6.22 14.44 -15.23
N GLY A 32 -5.62 13.72 -14.27
CA GLY A 32 -6.32 13.00 -13.21
C GLY A 32 -6.45 13.82 -11.93
N ASP A 33 -7.14 13.26 -10.96
CA ASP A 33 -7.31 13.87 -9.64
C ASP A 33 -5.96 14.02 -8.93
N TYR A 34 -5.75 15.20 -8.30
CA TYR A 34 -4.56 15.50 -7.50
C TYR A 34 -4.92 16.19 -6.18
N THR A 35 -5.91 15.64 -5.54
CA THR A 35 -6.42 16.17 -4.26
C THR A 35 -5.69 15.64 -3.03
N ASN A 36 -4.87 14.60 -3.18
CA ASN A 36 -4.33 13.81 -2.07
C ASN A 36 -5.42 13.27 -1.13
N GLY A 37 -6.65 13.09 -1.62
CA GLY A 37 -7.81 12.66 -0.86
C GLY A 37 -8.37 13.72 0.09
N VAL A 38 -7.79 14.92 0.09
CA VAL A 38 -8.20 16.04 0.96
C VAL A 38 -9.37 16.77 0.36
N TYR A 39 -10.48 16.83 1.06
CA TYR A 39 -11.72 17.48 0.58
C TYR A 39 -11.51 18.94 0.20
N LEU A 40 -10.68 19.68 0.94
CA LEU A 40 -10.34 21.07 0.65
C LEU A 40 -9.60 21.27 -0.68
N ASN A 41 -9.03 20.20 -1.22
CA ASN A 41 -8.36 20.22 -2.51
C ASN A 41 -9.26 19.75 -3.68
N LYS A 42 -10.55 19.55 -3.43
CA LYS A 42 -11.51 19.09 -4.45
C LYS A 42 -11.39 19.91 -5.72
N GLY A 43 -11.26 19.21 -6.86
CA GLY A 43 -11.11 19.84 -8.17
C GLY A 43 -9.68 20.14 -8.60
N LYS A 44 -8.66 19.89 -7.75
CA LYS A 44 -7.27 19.96 -8.19
C LYS A 44 -6.96 18.81 -9.14
N ILE A 45 -6.37 19.15 -10.27
CA ILE A 45 -5.99 18.23 -11.34
C ILE A 45 -4.48 18.29 -11.54
N ALA A 46 -3.86 17.14 -11.84
CA ALA A 46 -2.43 17.03 -12.08
C ALA A 46 -2.08 17.50 -13.50
N ASP A 47 -1.11 18.40 -13.63
CA ASP A 47 -0.61 18.91 -14.91
C ASP A 47 0.29 17.91 -15.62
N GLU A 48 0.94 17.02 -14.85
CA GLU A 48 1.83 15.98 -15.39
C GLU A 48 1.67 14.66 -14.63
N SER A 49 2.19 13.59 -15.21
CA SER A 49 2.25 12.28 -14.56
C SER A 49 3.49 12.17 -13.67
N GLY A 50 3.31 11.59 -12.51
CA GLY A 50 4.40 11.25 -11.58
C GLY A 50 5.18 9.99 -12.01
N PRO A 51 6.22 9.61 -11.23
CA PRO A 51 7.12 8.50 -11.57
C PRO A 51 6.40 7.17 -11.82
N VAL A 52 5.41 6.83 -11.00
CA VAL A 52 4.66 5.57 -11.12
C VAL A 52 3.90 5.48 -12.44
N ALA A 53 3.14 6.52 -12.78
CA ALA A 53 2.38 6.54 -14.02
C ALA A 53 3.32 6.60 -15.25
N LYS A 54 4.46 7.30 -15.14
CA LYS A 54 5.49 7.34 -16.20
C LYS A 54 6.11 5.95 -16.41
N GLU A 55 6.40 5.20 -15.34
CA GLU A 55 6.93 3.84 -15.45
C GLU A 55 5.92 2.88 -16.05
N PHE A 56 4.66 2.91 -15.59
CA PHE A 56 3.61 2.08 -16.17
C PHE A 56 3.45 2.34 -17.68
N ALA A 57 3.45 3.60 -18.09
CA ALA A 57 3.40 3.97 -19.51
C ALA A 57 4.64 3.49 -20.29
N LYS A 58 5.86 3.65 -19.72
CA LYS A 58 7.12 3.17 -20.30
C LYS A 58 7.10 1.65 -20.51
N LEU A 59 6.55 0.90 -19.57
CA LEU A 59 6.43 -0.55 -19.64
C LEU A 59 5.30 -1.03 -20.58
N GLY A 60 4.49 -0.12 -21.12
CA GLY A 60 3.48 -0.41 -22.14
C GLY A 60 2.06 -0.63 -21.59
N PHE A 61 1.82 -0.44 -20.30
CA PHE A 61 0.48 -0.54 -19.73
C PHE A 61 -0.49 0.50 -20.33
N VAL A 62 -1.75 0.09 -20.48
CA VAL A 62 -2.85 0.99 -20.80
C VAL A 62 -3.48 1.47 -19.49
N ILE A 63 -3.14 2.69 -19.09
CA ILE A 63 -3.64 3.29 -17.86
C ILE A 63 -5.08 3.75 -18.08
N LEU A 64 -6.04 3.12 -17.37
CA LEU A 64 -7.47 3.40 -17.49
C LEU A 64 -7.94 4.53 -16.57
N GLY A 65 -7.20 4.83 -15.51
CA GLY A 65 -7.56 5.85 -14.53
C GLY A 65 -6.90 5.66 -13.19
N GLN A 66 -7.52 6.25 -12.15
CA GLN A 66 -7.02 6.24 -10.79
C GLN A 66 -7.94 5.46 -9.85
N THR A 67 -7.38 4.96 -8.75
CA THR A 67 -8.10 4.20 -7.72
C THR A 67 -8.22 4.98 -6.43
N ASN A 68 -9.25 4.65 -5.64
CA ASN A 68 -9.54 5.25 -4.34
C ASN A 68 -8.43 4.97 -3.31
N TYR A 69 -8.27 5.91 -2.38
CA TYR A 69 -7.29 5.89 -1.29
C TYR A 69 -7.77 6.82 -0.16
N PRO A 70 -7.39 6.60 1.11
CA PRO A 70 -7.73 7.49 2.21
C PRO A 70 -6.95 8.81 2.12
N GLU A 71 -7.43 9.82 2.79
CA GLU A 71 -6.80 11.14 2.86
C GLU A 71 -5.31 11.01 3.19
N LEU A 72 -4.45 11.63 2.37
CA LEU A 72 -2.97 11.59 2.43
C LEU A 72 -2.36 10.17 2.47
N GLY A 73 -3.15 9.12 2.27
CA GLY A 73 -2.67 7.74 2.40
C GLY A 73 -2.35 7.29 3.82
N THR A 74 -2.84 7.98 4.85
CA THR A 74 -2.43 7.79 6.25
C THR A 74 -3.17 6.69 7.00
N ARG A 75 -4.22 6.09 6.40
CA ARG A 75 -5.08 5.10 7.08
C ARG A 75 -4.95 3.71 6.51
N ASN A 76 -5.14 2.71 7.38
CA ASN A 76 -5.18 1.29 7.01
C ASN A 76 -6.53 0.84 6.44
N ILE A 77 -7.49 1.74 6.31
CA ILE A 77 -8.76 1.57 5.63
C ILE A 77 -8.92 2.64 4.56
N THR A 78 -9.61 2.30 3.49
CA THR A 78 -9.91 3.26 2.41
C THR A 78 -11.34 3.71 2.57
N ASP A 79 -11.47 4.85 3.22
CA ASP A 79 -12.75 5.51 3.50
C ASP A 79 -12.51 7.02 3.46
N SER A 80 -12.58 7.58 2.27
CA SER A 80 -12.32 9.00 2.03
C SER A 80 -13.62 9.80 2.09
N LYS A 81 -13.61 10.96 2.75
CA LYS A 81 -14.73 11.91 2.67
C LYS A 81 -14.98 12.39 1.23
N LEU A 82 -13.94 12.36 0.39
CA LEU A 82 -14.03 12.84 -0.99
C LEU A 82 -14.58 11.78 -1.95
N PHE A 83 -14.18 10.50 -1.76
CA PHE A 83 -14.49 9.43 -2.70
C PHE A 83 -15.39 8.33 -2.11
N GLY A 84 -15.67 8.38 -0.81
CA GLY A 84 -16.39 7.33 -0.09
C GLY A 84 -15.54 6.07 0.17
N PRO A 85 -16.16 5.02 0.75
CA PRO A 85 -15.46 3.80 1.12
C PRO A 85 -15.18 2.88 -0.08
N ALA A 86 -14.00 2.26 -0.07
CA ALA A 86 -13.70 1.14 -0.95
C ALA A 86 -14.25 -0.17 -0.37
N ARG A 87 -15.20 -0.79 -1.06
CA ARG A 87 -15.89 -2.00 -0.61
C ARG A 87 -15.15 -3.26 -1.06
N ASN A 88 -15.05 -4.23 -0.14
CA ASN A 88 -14.41 -5.51 -0.41
C ASN A 88 -15.26 -6.33 -1.39
N PRO A 89 -14.70 -6.78 -2.53
CA PRO A 89 -15.48 -7.55 -3.50
C PRO A 89 -16.02 -8.90 -2.98
N TRP A 90 -15.37 -9.47 -1.95
CA TRP A 90 -15.82 -10.73 -1.34
C TRP A 90 -16.95 -10.53 -0.34
N ASP A 91 -17.00 -9.38 0.31
CA ASP A 91 -18.04 -8.99 1.26
C ASP A 91 -18.20 -7.46 1.22
N PRO A 92 -19.17 -6.93 0.46
CA PRO A 92 -19.35 -5.48 0.32
C PRO A 92 -19.73 -4.72 1.61
N SER A 93 -20.06 -5.42 2.69
CA SER A 93 -20.24 -4.82 4.00
C SER A 93 -18.92 -4.39 4.64
N ARG A 94 -17.80 -4.93 4.16
CA ARG A 94 -16.43 -4.70 4.66
C ARG A 94 -15.64 -3.76 3.76
N ASN A 95 -14.56 -3.21 4.32
CA ASN A 95 -13.60 -2.39 3.60
C ASN A 95 -12.51 -3.26 2.95
N THR A 96 -11.84 -2.74 1.93
CA THR A 96 -10.72 -3.40 1.24
C THR A 96 -9.39 -3.29 1.98
N GLY A 97 -9.36 -2.59 3.13
CA GLY A 97 -8.09 -2.16 3.73
C GLY A 97 -7.53 -0.91 3.07
N GLY A 98 -6.30 -0.57 3.39
CA GLY A 98 -5.66 0.67 2.92
C GLY A 98 -4.14 0.74 3.18
N SER A 99 -3.52 1.75 2.61
CA SER A 99 -4.11 2.89 1.88
C SER A 99 -4.33 2.61 0.38
N SER A 100 -3.86 1.48 -0.19
CA SER A 100 -4.11 1.12 -1.59
C SER A 100 -5.42 0.30 -1.76
N GLY A 101 -6.47 0.64 -1.01
CA GLY A 101 -7.70 -0.15 -0.97
C GLY A 101 -8.51 -0.10 -2.26
N GLY A 102 -8.54 1.01 -2.96
CA GLY A 102 -9.17 1.10 -4.28
C GLY A 102 -8.48 0.22 -5.31
N SER A 103 -7.14 0.19 -5.30
CA SER A 103 -6.35 -0.71 -6.16
C SER A 103 -6.65 -2.18 -5.85
N ALA A 104 -6.71 -2.53 -4.56
CA ALA A 104 -7.05 -3.88 -4.12
C ALA A 104 -8.47 -4.29 -4.57
N GLY A 105 -9.45 -3.42 -4.37
CA GLY A 105 -10.82 -3.67 -4.82
C GLY A 105 -10.92 -3.89 -6.32
N ALA A 106 -10.23 -3.06 -7.11
CA ALA A 106 -10.24 -3.16 -8.56
C ALA A 106 -9.61 -4.47 -9.08
N VAL A 107 -8.47 -4.88 -8.51
CA VAL A 107 -7.81 -6.12 -8.92
C VAL A 107 -8.58 -7.34 -8.41
N ALA A 108 -9.03 -7.34 -7.16
CA ALA A 108 -9.78 -8.47 -6.59
C ALA A 108 -11.08 -8.73 -7.34
N SER A 109 -11.81 -7.67 -7.72
CA SER A 109 -13.04 -7.77 -8.51
C SER A 109 -12.82 -8.15 -9.97
N GLY A 110 -11.58 -8.15 -10.48
CA GLY A 110 -11.27 -8.46 -11.88
C GLY A 110 -11.45 -7.32 -12.86
N MET A 111 -11.58 -6.07 -12.41
CA MET A 111 -11.64 -4.91 -13.30
C MET A 111 -10.35 -4.73 -14.11
N VAL A 112 -9.22 -4.95 -13.49
CA VAL A 112 -7.89 -4.95 -14.12
C VAL A 112 -7.03 -6.06 -13.51
N PRO A 113 -6.04 -6.61 -14.26
CA PRO A 113 -5.11 -7.59 -13.71
C PRO A 113 -4.09 -6.99 -12.72
N ILE A 114 -3.83 -5.70 -12.80
CA ILE A 114 -2.77 -5.00 -12.07
C ILE A 114 -3.19 -3.57 -11.75
N ALA A 115 -2.90 -3.11 -10.53
CA ALA A 115 -3.06 -1.72 -10.14
C ALA A 115 -1.92 -1.29 -9.23
N SER A 116 -1.44 -0.04 -9.40
CA SER A 116 -0.33 0.45 -8.58
C SER A 116 -0.72 0.59 -7.12
N GLY A 117 0.25 0.42 -6.24
CA GLY A 117 0.14 0.65 -4.82
C GLY A 117 1.39 1.31 -4.25
N SER A 118 1.30 1.74 -3.01
CA SER A 118 2.46 2.23 -2.25
C SER A 118 2.40 1.72 -0.82
N ASP A 119 3.54 1.45 -0.21
CA ASP A 119 3.63 0.87 1.13
C ASP A 119 4.77 1.54 1.92
N ALA A 120 4.38 2.32 2.92
CA ALA A 120 5.27 2.85 3.94
C ALA A 120 5.06 2.12 5.28
N GLY A 121 3.82 1.79 5.63
CA GLY A 121 3.43 1.13 6.87
C GLY A 121 2.47 -0.05 6.69
N GLY A 122 2.43 -0.68 5.50
CA GLY A 122 1.54 -1.81 5.21
C GLY A 122 0.56 -1.55 4.07
N SER A 123 0.60 -0.40 3.42
CA SER A 123 -0.44 0.04 2.47
C SER A 123 -0.52 -0.72 1.14
N ILE A 124 0.36 -1.69 0.88
CA ILE A 124 0.21 -2.75 -0.13
C ILE A 124 -0.23 -4.05 0.55
N ARG A 125 0.47 -4.44 1.61
CA ARG A 125 0.30 -5.73 2.29
C ARG A 125 -1.06 -5.87 2.97
N ILE A 126 -1.52 -4.83 3.66
CA ILE A 126 -2.83 -4.82 4.34
C ILE A 126 -3.98 -5.04 3.37
N PRO A 127 -4.16 -4.21 2.32
CA PRO A 127 -5.28 -4.42 1.41
C PRO A 127 -5.14 -5.71 0.59
N SER A 128 -3.94 -6.18 0.29
CA SER A 128 -3.74 -7.48 -0.36
C SER A 128 -4.21 -8.64 0.54
N SER A 129 -3.85 -8.61 1.83
CA SER A 129 -4.30 -9.61 2.80
C SER A 129 -5.83 -9.64 2.95
N TRP A 130 -6.48 -8.47 2.96
CA TRP A 130 -7.93 -8.39 3.14
C TRP A 130 -8.73 -8.80 1.91
N THR A 131 -8.12 -8.76 0.73
CA THR A 131 -8.80 -9.04 -0.55
C THR A 131 -8.28 -10.28 -1.27
N GLY A 132 -7.34 -11.04 -0.65
CA GLY A 132 -6.81 -12.27 -1.23
C GLY A 132 -5.91 -12.06 -2.44
N LEU A 133 -5.12 -10.98 -2.42
CA LEU A 133 -4.18 -10.63 -3.48
C LEU A 133 -2.72 -10.87 -3.06
N ILE A 134 -1.84 -10.86 -4.04
CA ILE A 134 -0.39 -10.83 -3.83
C ILE A 134 0.05 -9.37 -3.66
N GLY A 135 0.59 -9.07 -2.47
CA GLY A 135 1.15 -7.77 -2.13
C GLY A 135 2.62 -7.89 -1.76
N LEU A 136 3.51 -7.56 -2.68
CA LEU A 136 4.95 -7.59 -2.46
C LEU A 136 5.45 -6.22 -2.00
N LYS A 137 6.17 -6.20 -0.88
CA LYS A 137 6.96 -5.04 -0.43
C LYS A 137 8.43 -5.39 -0.46
N PRO A 138 9.17 -5.06 -1.53
CA PRO A 138 10.61 -5.21 -1.58
C PRO A 138 11.31 -4.45 -0.45
N THR A 139 12.58 -4.79 -0.18
CA THR A 139 13.38 -4.08 0.80
C THR A 139 13.51 -2.60 0.43
N GLY A 140 13.16 -1.73 1.34
CA GLY A 140 13.14 -0.29 1.17
C GLY A 140 12.21 0.37 2.19
N HIS A 141 12.36 1.68 2.40
CA HIS A 141 11.55 2.40 3.38
C HIS A 141 10.11 2.58 2.88
N VAL A 142 9.95 3.30 1.78
CA VAL A 142 8.66 3.42 1.07
C VAL A 142 8.82 2.78 -0.30
N VAL A 143 7.92 1.90 -0.66
CA VAL A 143 7.94 1.23 -1.96
C VAL A 143 6.70 1.53 -2.78
N LYS A 144 6.89 1.57 -4.08
CA LYS A 144 5.85 1.67 -5.10
C LYS A 144 5.82 0.35 -5.86
N PHE A 145 4.83 -0.49 -5.59
CA PHE A 145 4.70 -1.79 -6.23
C PHE A 145 3.22 -2.11 -6.47
N PRO A 146 2.86 -2.80 -7.54
CA PRO A 146 1.47 -3.10 -7.81
C PRO A 146 0.91 -4.22 -6.92
N LEU A 147 -0.42 -4.24 -6.83
CA LEU A 147 -1.20 -5.37 -6.36
C LEU A 147 -1.61 -6.21 -7.56
N VAL A 148 -1.49 -7.53 -7.45
CA VAL A 148 -1.77 -8.51 -8.51
C VAL A 148 -2.42 -9.76 -7.94
N LYS A 149 -2.95 -10.64 -8.79
CA LYS A 149 -3.59 -11.89 -8.36
C LYS A 149 -2.61 -13.07 -8.19
N THR A 150 -1.53 -13.09 -8.93
CA THR A 150 -0.60 -14.23 -8.98
C THR A 150 0.82 -13.83 -8.62
N ILE A 151 1.61 -14.80 -8.15
CA ILE A 151 3.04 -14.61 -7.88
C ILE A 151 3.79 -14.37 -9.19
N GLU A 152 3.37 -15.02 -10.26
CA GLU A 152 3.93 -14.89 -11.60
C GLU A 152 3.81 -13.44 -12.11
N ASP A 153 2.65 -12.80 -11.91
CA ASP A 153 2.45 -11.38 -12.27
C ASP A 153 3.34 -10.46 -11.42
N ALA A 154 3.44 -10.73 -10.11
CA ALA A 154 4.32 -9.97 -9.22
C ALA A 154 5.78 -10.10 -9.66
N LYS A 155 6.23 -11.30 -9.99
CA LYS A 155 7.58 -11.60 -10.48
C LYS A 155 7.84 -10.92 -11.81
N ALA A 156 6.92 -11.05 -12.78
CA ALA A 156 7.05 -10.43 -14.08
C ALA A 156 7.23 -8.90 -13.98
N TYR A 157 6.44 -8.24 -13.12
CA TYR A 157 6.60 -6.81 -12.88
C TYR A 157 7.93 -6.50 -12.15
N PHE A 158 8.28 -7.26 -11.11
CA PHE A 158 9.50 -7.05 -10.33
C PHE A 158 10.77 -7.12 -11.19
N GLU A 159 10.81 -8.00 -12.17
CA GLU A 159 11.93 -8.13 -13.10
C GLU A 159 12.11 -6.90 -14.00
N LYS A 160 11.05 -6.14 -14.24
CA LYS A 160 11.02 -5.02 -15.20
C LYS A 160 11.00 -3.64 -14.53
N THR A 161 10.50 -3.55 -13.29
CA THR A 161 10.42 -2.27 -12.58
C THR A 161 11.80 -1.71 -12.23
N GLU A 162 11.93 -0.39 -12.29
CA GLU A 162 13.11 0.34 -11.81
C GLU A 162 12.83 1.07 -10.50
N LEU A 163 11.54 1.35 -10.20
CA LEU A 163 11.14 2.16 -9.03
C LEU A 163 11.32 1.46 -7.69
N SER A 164 11.24 0.15 -7.66
CA SER A 164 11.20 -0.60 -6.39
C SER A 164 12.23 -1.72 -6.33
N LYS A 165 13.22 -1.70 -7.21
CA LYS A 165 14.34 -2.66 -7.11
C LYS A 165 15.21 -2.31 -5.92
N PRO A 166 15.50 -3.27 -5.03
CA PRO A 166 16.50 -3.09 -4.00
C PRO A 166 17.87 -2.83 -4.66
N LYS A 167 18.68 -1.96 -4.03
CA LYS A 167 20.02 -1.64 -4.55
C LYS A 167 20.94 -2.87 -4.63
N THR A 168 20.70 -3.84 -3.76
CA THR A 168 21.45 -5.10 -3.74
C THR A 168 20.44 -6.24 -3.74
N LEU A 169 20.49 -7.08 -4.75
CA LEU A 169 19.77 -8.35 -4.77
C LEU A 169 20.67 -9.41 -4.12
N VAL A 170 20.12 -10.11 -3.15
CA VAL A 170 20.76 -11.28 -2.56
C VAL A 170 20.27 -12.51 -3.33
N GLU A 171 21.20 -13.23 -3.95
CA GLU A 171 20.85 -14.48 -4.62
C GLU A 171 20.35 -15.49 -3.57
N PRO A 172 19.20 -16.14 -3.81
CA PRO A 172 18.74 -17.18 -2.93
C PRO A 172 19.70 -18.36 -2.94
N PRO A 173 19.83 -19.11 -1.83
CA PRO A 173 20.64 -20.32 -1.81
C PRO A 173 20.10 -21.31 -2.86
N LYS A 174 21.00 -22.04 -3.53
CA LYS A 174 20.63 -23.05 -4.53
C LYS A 174 19.69 -24.11 -3.97
N ASP A 175 19.85 -24.44 -2.70
CA ASP A 175 18.99 -25.36 -1.96
C ASP A 175 18.20 -24.58 -0.90
N LEU A 176 16.96 -24.27 -1.20
CA LEU A 176 16.05 -23.54 -0.31
C LEU A 176 15.76 -24.30 0.99
N LYS A 177 15.91 -25.64 1.02
CA LYS A 177 15.67 -26.45 2.21
C LYS A 177 16.71 -26.22 3.32
N LYS A 178 17.84 -25.57 2.98
CA LYS A 178 18.85 -25.15 3.96
C LYS A 178 18.46 -23.86 4.72
N LEU A 179 17.42 -23.18 4.27
CA LEU A 179 16.90 -22.03 4.99
C LEU A 179 16.22 -22.46 6.29
N LYS A 180 16.52 -21.76 7.37
CA LYS A 180 15.75 -21.82 8.60
C LYS A 180 14.64 -20.78 8.55
N ILE A 181 13.41 -21.21 8.75
CA ILE A 181 12.23 -20.37 8.75
C ILE A 181 11.78 -20.18 10.19
N ALA A 182 11.65 -18.94 10.63
CA ALA A 182 11.13 -18.61 11.94
C ALA A 182 9.67 -18.18 11.84
N TYR A 183 8.85 -18.56 12.82
CA TYR A 183 7.50 -18.05 12.98
C TYR A 183 7.24 -17.66 14.44
N THR A 184 6.25 -16.81 14.65
CA THR A 184 5.78 -16.46 16.00
C THR A 184 4.27 -16.32 16.01
N LEU A 185 3.65 -16.67 17.15
CA LEU A 185 2.26 -16.43 17.46
C LEU A 185 2.08 -15.18 18.35
N LYS A 186 3.14 -14.40 18.55
CA LYS A 186 3.11 -13.14 19.27
C LYS A 186 3.01 -11.97 18.31
N THR A 187 2.35 -10.92 18.75
CA THR A 187 2.33 -9.64 18.02
C THR A 187 3.47 -8.75 18.51
N PRO A 188 3.94 -7.80 17.68
CA PRO A 188 4.88 -6.78 18.15
C PRO A 188 4.23 -5.79 19.15
N LEU A 189 2.91 -5.82 19.29
CA LEU A 189 2.14 -4.99 20.24
C LEU A 189 1.76 -5.84 21.43
N LYS A 190 2.44 -5.63 22.55
CA LYS A 190 2.38 -6.50 23.74
C LYS A 190 0.97 -6.72 24.32
N ASP A 191 0.08 -5.75 24.14
CA ASP A 191 -1.30 -5.79 24.66
C ASP A 191 -2.31 -6.37 23.65
N LEU A 192 -1.85 -6.79 22.48
CA LEU A 192 -2.70 -7.39 21.47
C LEU A 192 -2.37 -8.87 21.29
N GLU A 193 -3.41 -9.68 21.22
CA GLU A 193 -3.30 -11.08 20.86
C GLU A 193 -3.72 -11.32 19.41
N LEU A 194 -3.11 -12.31 18.80
CA LEU A 194 -3.57 -12.80 17.50
C LEU A 194 -4.94 -13.45 17.65
N SER A 195 -5.84 -13.17 16.72
CA SER A 195 -7.11 -13.90 16.64
C SER A 195 -6.86 -15.39 16.35
N GLU A 196 -7.78 -16.25 16.76
CA GLU A 196 -7.68 -17.70 16.51
C GLU A 196 -7.60 -18.02 15.01
N VAL A 197 -8.28 -17.22 14.18
CA VAL A 197 -8.20 -17.35 12.72
C VAL A 197 -6.78 -17.09 12.21
N ALA A 198 -6.12 -16.04 12.71
CA ALA A 198 -4.75 -15.72 12.34
C ALA A 198 -3.75 -16.79 12.85
N LYS A 199 -3.90 -17.23 14.10
CA LYS A 199 -3.08 -18.33 14.66
C LYS A 199 -3.20 -19.60 13.82
N LYS A 200 -4.43 -19.99 13.47
CA LYS A 200 -4.71 -21.15 12.63
C LYS A 200 -4.03 -21.05 11.27
N ALA A 201 -4.14 -19.91 10.58
CA ALA A 201 -3.52 -19.70 9.27
C ALA A 201 -1.98 -19.79 9.34
N ILE A 202 -1.37 -19.26 10.41
CA ILE A 202 0.08 -19.38 10.62
C ILE A 202 0.47 -20.85 10.82
N LEU A 203 -0.24 -21.57 11.68
CA LEU A 203 0.07 -22.97 11.98
C LEU A 203 -0.13 -23.89 10.78
N GLU A 204 -1.17 -23.68 9.98
CA GLU A 204 -1.38 -24.41 8.72
C GLU A 204 -0.22 -24.17 7.74
N THR A 205 0.27 -22.94 7.65
CA THR A 205 1.45 -22.60 6.83
C THR A 205 2.72 -23.27 7.36
N VAL A 206 2.92 -23.29 8.68
CA VAL A 206 4.04 -23.97 9.34
C VAL A 206 4.02 -25.46 9.03
N ASP A 207 2.86 -26.10 9.16
CA ASP A 207 2.68 -27.53 8.88
C ASP A 207 2.95 -27.86 7.40
N PHE A 208 2.48 -27.02 6.50
CA PHE A 208 2.78 -27.14 5.08
C PHE A 208 4.29 -27.08 4.82
N LEU A 209 4.98 -26.06 5.35
CA LEU A 209 6.42 -25.88 5.16
C LEU A 209 7.23 -27.06 5.74
N ARG A 210 6.83 -27.58 6.91
CA ARG A 210 7.47 -28.76 7.51
C ARG A 210 7.27 -30.01 6.64
N LYS A 211 6.07 -30.23 6.10
CA LYS A 211 5.80 -31.33 5.16
C LYS A 211 6.63 -31.21 3.89
N GLU A 212 6.87 -29.99 3.44
CA GLU A 212 7.78 -29.71 2.31
C GLU A 212 9.26 -29.85 2.66
N GLY A 213 9.61 -30.19 3.90
CA GLY A 213 10.97 -30.47 4.34
C GLY A 213 11.79 -29.24 4.74
N PHE A 214 11.15 -28.12 5.04
CA PHE A 214 11.83 -26.97 5.62
C PHE A 214 12.02 -27.11 7.12
N THR A 215 13.12 -26.55 7.64
CA THR A 215 13.30 -26.36 9.09
C THR A 215 12.53 -25.13 9.52
N VAL A 216 11.50 -25.33 10.36
CA VAL A 216 10.62 -24.24 10.85
C VAL A 216 10.61 -24.22 12.38
N GLU A 217 11.09 -23.12 12.96
CA GLU A 217 11.28 -22.93 14.40
C GLU A 217 10.36 -21.84 14.94
N GLU A 218 9.82 -22.03 16.15
CA GLU A 218 9.02 -21.01 16.83
C GLU A 218 9.93 -20.02 17.55
N VAL A 219 9.67 -18.72 17.35
CA VAL A 219 10.24 -17.63 18.12
C VAL A 219 9.21 -17.19 19.16
N LYS A 220 9.51 -17.40 20.45
CA LYS A 220 8.57 -17.18 21.56
C LYS A 220 8.30 -15.70 21.85
N GLU A 221 9.24 -14.83 21.48
CA GLU A 221 9.13 -13.38 21.67
C GLU A 221 9.29 -12.66 20.34
N PHE A 222 8.55 -11.58 20.16
CA PHE A 222 8.75 -10.76 18.98
C PHE A 222 10.02 -9.90 19.19
N PRO A 223 11.01 -9.93 18.30
CA PRO A 223 12.32 -9.31 18.53
C PRO A 223 12.32 -7.78 18.45
N ILE A 224 11.15 -7.17 18.20
CA ILE A 224 11.00 -5.72 17.98
C ILE A 224 9.87 -5.20 18.86
N ASP A 225 10.08 -4.05 19.50
CA ASP A 225 9.01 -3.31 20.16
C ASP A 225 8.17 -2.55 19.13
N GLY A 226 6.96 -3.05 18.90
CA GLY A 226 6.05 -2.47 17.92
C GLY A 226 5.47 -1.12 18.33
N TYR A 227 5.36 -0.84 19.63
CA TYR A 227 4.88 0.45 20.11
C TYR A 227 5.87 1.57 19.80
N GLU A 228 7.16 1.36 20.02
CA GLU A 228 8.18 2.33 19.63
C GLU A 228 8.25 2.52 18.12
N GLY A 229 8.07 1.45 17.35
CA GLY A 229 7.97 1.52 15.89
C GLY A 229 6.78 2.34 15.42
N ILE A 230 5.60 2.10 15.98
CA ILE A 230 4.38 2.86 15.65
C ILE A 230 4.53 4.32 16.09
N LYS A 231 5.03 4.58 17.28
CA LYS A 231 5.25 5.94 17.78
C LYS A 231 6.19 6.72 16.87
N THR A 232 7.33 6.13 16.51
CA THR A 232 8.27 6.74 15.56
C THR A 232 7.61 7.02 14.21
N TYR A 233 6.82 6.06 13.71
CA TYR A 233 6.13 6.20 12.44
C TYR A 233 5.05 7.29 12.47
N THR A 234 4.26 7.37 13.54
CA THR A 234 3.15 8.35 13.65
C THR A 234 3.64 9.76 13.98
N VAL A 235 4.68 9.89 14.80
CA VAL A 235 5.20 11.20 15.24
C VAL A 235 6.25 11.76 14.27
N GLY A 236 7.06 10.90 13.65
CA GLY A 236 8.25 11.33 12.90
C GLY A 236 8.18 11.23 11.39
N GLY A 237 7.10 10.68 10.80
CA GLY A 237 7.38 10.19 9.47
C GLY A 237 6.46 10.44 8.32
N ILE A 238 5.17 10.40 8.47
CA ILE A 238 4.34 10.29 7.25
C ILE A 238 3.74 11.61 6.83
N GLY A 239 3.75 12.57 7.68
CA GLY A 239 2.77 13.61 7.52
C GLY A 239 3.28 15.02 7.41
N GLU A 240 4.45 15.33 7.90
CA GLU A 240 4.77 16.72 8.13
C GLU A 240 4.76 17.55 6.85
N GLU A 241 5.48 17.17 5.82
CA GLU A 241 5.47 17.91 4.56
C GLU A 241 4.11 17.80 3.83
N SER A 242 3.55 16.60 3.76
CA SER A 242 2.25 16.37 3.11
C SER A 242 1.11 17.00 3.90
N TYR A 243 1.16 16.93 5.22
CA TYR A 243 0.21 17.59 6.12
C TYR A 243 0.31 19.11 6.00
N VAL A 244 1.50 19.68 6.14
CA VAL A 244 1.72 21.13 6.00
C VAL A 244 1.23 21.62 4.64
N ALA A 245 1.53 20.88 3.56
CA ALA A 245 1.04 21.23 2.23
C ALA A 245 -0.49 21.15 2.11
N ALA A 246 -1.13 20.16 2.76
CA ALA A 246 -2.57 19.96 2.71
C ALA A 246 -3.33 20.95 3.61
N VAL A 247 -2.75 21.34 4.75
CA VAL A 247 -3.42 22.16 5.77
C VAL A 247 -2.93 23.60 5.86
N LYS A 248 -1.96 23.99 5.03
CA LYS A 248 -1.40 25.36 5.01
C LYS A 248 -2.46 26.46 4.96
N ASN A 249 -3.65 26.16 4.43
CA ASN A 249 -4.77 27.08 4.29
C ASN A 249 -5.99 26.65 5.12
N VAL A 250 -5.82 25.73 6.08
CA VAL A 250 -6.93 25.28 6.93
C VAL A 250 -7.18 26.31 8.02
N THR A 251 -8.40 26.84 8.02
CA THR A 251 -8.92 27.70 9.08
C THR A 251 -9.73 26.87 10.09
N GLU A 252 -9.99 27.40 11.27
CA GLU A 252 -10.89 26.77 12.24
C GLU A 252 -12.25 26.42 11.62
N GLN A 253 -12.73 27.27 10.69
CA GLN A 253 -14.02 27.10 10.05
C GLN A 253 -14.07 25.87 9.12
N ASN A 254 -12.95 25.47 8.51
CA ASN A 254 -12.90 24.35 7.57
C ASN A 254 -12.16 23.10 8.10
N LYS A 255 -11.70 23.10 9.35
CA LYS A 255 -11.11 21.95 10.03
C LYS A 255 -11.99 20.70 9.94
N ARG A 256 -13.31 20.85 10.08
CA ARG A 256 -14.26 19.73 10.01
C ARG A 256 -14.33 19.05 8.64
N GLN A 257 -13.71 19.63 7.62
CA GLN A 257 -13.61 19.03 6.28
C GLN A 257 -12.45 18.06 6.14
N LEU A 258 -11.49 18.10 7.06
CA LEU A 258 -10.41 17.11 7.13
C LEU A 258 -10.90 15.80 7.77
N ASP A 259 -10.23 14.71 7.45
CA ASP A 259 -10.38 13.48 8.19
C ASP A 259 -9.87 13.68 9.63
N PRO A 260 -10.59 13.24 10.67
CA PRO A 260 -10.14 13.37 12.06
C PRO A 260 -8.73 12.82 12.32
N THR A 261 -8.35 11.76 11.61
CA THR A 261 -7.01 11.17 11.71
C THR A 261 -5.95 12.11 11.16
N THR A 262 -6.21 12.76 10.02
CA THR A 262 -5.30 13.75 9.43
C THR A 262 -5.12 14.94 10.35
N TYR A 263 -6.21 15.42 10.95
CA TYR A 263 -6.15 16.50 11.93
C TYR A 263 -5.33 16.12 13.17
N GLY A 264 -5.56 14.90 13.71
CA GLY A 264 -4.81 14.38 14.86
C GLY A 264 -3.30 14.25 14.61
N LEU A 265 -2.90 13.81 13.42
CA LEU A 265 -1.49 13.73 13.03
C LEU A 265 -0.81 15.10 13.02
N GLY A 266 -1.49 16.13 12.53
CA GLY A 266 -0.94 17.47 12.48
C GLY A 266 -0.85 18.17 13.83
N THR A 267 -1.76 17.89 14.74
CA THR A 267 -1.68 18.42 16.10
C THR A 267 -0.61 17.76 16.94
N SER A 268 -0.30 16.48 16.69
CA SER A 268 0.74 15.75 17.42
C SER A 268 2.16 16.18 17.04
N SER A 269 2.38 16.62 15.80
CA SER A 269 3.71 17.14 15.38
C SER A 269 3.98 18.58 15.82
N TYR A 270 2.92 19.35 16.12
CA TYR A 270 3.03 20.72 16.64
C TYR A 270 3.08 20.80 18.16
N ILE A 271 2.78 19.73 18.87
CA ILE A 271 2.83 19.72 20.34
C ILE A 271 4.24 19.25 20.72
N GLY A 272 5.09 20.21 21.04
CA GLY A 272 6.36 19.95 21.70
C GLY A 272 6.16 19.12 22.97
N PRO A 273 7.23 18.58 23.60
CA PRO A 273 7.18 17.50 24.59
C PRO A 273 6.39 17.79 25.89
N ASN A 274 5.61 18.86 25.98
CA ASN A 274 4.94 19.33 27.20
C ASN A 274 3.44 19.62 27.08
N ALA A 275 2.71 19.07 26.14
CA ALA A 275 1.26 19.25 26.11
C ALA A 275 0.54 18.00 26.63
N ASN A 276 0.15 18.03 27.90
CA ASN A 276 -0.91 17.19 28.43
C ASN A 276 -2.22 17.53 27.68
N THR A 277 -2.68 16.64 26.84
CA THR A 277 -4.03 16.71 26.28
C THR A 277 -4.93 15.79 27.07
N ASP A 278 -5.69 16.37 28.01
CA ASP A 278 -6.93 15.78 28.45
C ASP A 278 -7.89 15.71 27.24
N VAL A 279 -8.12 14.52 26.74
CA VAL A 279 -9.20 14.23 25.80
C VAL A 279 -10.35 13.67 26.61
N SER A 280 -11.08 14.54 27.28
CA SER A 280 -12.41 14.25 27.81
C SER A 280 -13.39 15.21 27.15
N SER A 281 -14.14 14.74 26.18
CA SER A 281 -15.55 14.96 25.81
C SER A 281 -15.75 14.68 24.32
#